data_b8449a125037b9955ca89eb12527936d
#
_entry.id   b8449a125037b9955ca89eb12527936d
#
_cell.length_a   1.000
_cell.length_b   1.000
_cell.length_c   1.000
_cell.angle_alpha   90.00
_cell.angle_beta   90.00
_cell.angle_gamma   90.00
#
_symmetry.space_group_name_H-M   'P 1'
#
loop_
_entity.id
_entity.type
_entity.pdbx_description
1 polymer ?
#
loop_
_entity_poly.entity_id
_entity_poly.type
_entity_poly.pdbx_seq_one_letter_code
_entity_poly.pdbx_strand_id
1 'polypeptide(L)'
;MLKKGDLYYPSEEFKNKAWLRDNKVYEEAATDPIAFWEKLAKELFWFEKWKKPFEHTPPYLKWFLEGKINITSNIFEKNGLGWEKIKEKRALIWEPEPLEEGSKFLTYRELLSAVCKFANALKKLGVKKGDRVSIYLPTIPEVVISMLAVARIGAIHSVVFSAFSSEALKVRLQDTESKVLITSDGYYRRGEIINLKNN
;
A
#
# COMPACT_ATOMS: atom_id res chain seq x y z
N MET A 1 -8.89 -7.94 28.37
CA MET A 1 -10.24 -7.98 27.77
C MET A 1 -11.23 -8.54 28.78
N LEU A 2 -12.37 -7.92 28.98
CA LEU A 2 -13.44 -8.42 29.87
C LEU A 2 -14.51 -9.10 29.02
N LYS A 3 -14.80 -10.38 29.28
CA LYS A 3 -15.90 -11.10 28.60
C LYS A 3 -17.21 -10.87 29.38
N LYS A 4 -18.26 -10.43 28.70
CA LYS A 4 -19.62 -10.34 29.25
C LYS A 4 -20.57 -11.03 28.28
N GLY A 5 -21.09 -12.20 28.65
CA GLY A 5 -21.82 -13.07 27.71
C GLY A 5 -20.94 -13.47 26.53
N ASP A 6 -21.42 -13.28 25.32
CA ASP A 6 -20.69 -13.58 24.08
C ASP A 6 -19.86 -12.39 23.55
N LEU A 7 -19.85 -11.27 24.25
CA LEU A 7 -19.11 -10.08 23.86
C LEU A 7 -17.81 -9.92 24.65
N TYR A 8 -16.80 -9.42 23.96
CA TYR A 8 -15.50 -9.06 24.53
C TYR A 8 -15.35 -7.55 24.55
N TYR A 9 -15.06 -7.00 25.72
CA TYR A 9 -14.87 -5.57 25.92
C TYR A 9 -13.38 -5.26 26.14
N PRO A 10 -12.87 -4.17 25.59
CA PRO A 10 -11.51 -3.70 25.88
C PRO A 10 -11.39 -3.31 27.36
N SER A 11 -10.18 -3.42 27.90
CA SER A 11 -9.88 -2.92 29.24
C SER A 11 -9.97 -1.39 29.29
N GLU A 12 -10.19 -0.80 30.46
CA GLU A 12 -10.18 0.66 30.63
C GLU A 12 -8.82 1.27 30.25
N GLU A 13 -7.72 0.56 30.55
CA GLU A 13 -6.39 0.98 30.12
C GLU A 13 -6.28 1.07 28.60
N PHE A 14 -6.80 0.08 27.87
CA PHE A 14 -6.81 0.10 26.40
C PHE A 14 -7.66 1.27 25.86
N LYS A 15 -8.86 1.48 26.41
CA LYS A 15 -9.73 2.60 26.01
C LYS A 15 -9.06 3.95 26.23
N ASN A 16 -8.39 4.13 27.36
CA ASN A 16 -7.71 5.38 27.72
C ASN A 16 -6.48 5.67 26.81
N LYS A 17 -5.86 4.62 26.26
CA LYS A 17 -4.74 4.74 25.30
C LYS A 17 -5.19 4.74 23.84
N ALA A 18 -6.45 4.48 23.56
CA ALA A 18 -6.96 4.44 22.18
C ALA A 18 -6.90 5.82 21.53
N TRP A 19 -6.57 5.84 20.24
CA TRP A 19 -6.54 7.06 19.42
C TRP A 19 -7.95 7.65 19.24
N LEU A 20 -8.94 6.78 19.04
CA LEU A 20 -10.35 7.15 19.00
C LEU A 20 -11.02 6.66 20.28
N ARG A 21 -11.51 7.59 21.09
CA ARG A 21 -12.09 7.30 22.42
C ARG A 21 -13.59 7.47 22.47
N ASP A 22 -14.15 8.14 21.47
CA ASP A 22 -15.59 8.42 21.32
C ASP A 22 -16.00 8.35 19.83
N ASN A 23 -17.27 8.60 19.57
CA ASN A 23 -17.86 8.54 18.23
C ASN A 23 -17.77 9.85 17.43
N LYS A 24 -17.16 10.90 17.96
CA LYS A 24 -17.20 12.24 17.34
C LYS A 24 -16.65 12.25 15.92
N VAL A 25 -15.58 11.49 15.64
CA VAL A 25 -14.99 11.37 14.30
C VAL A 25 -16.02 10.79 13.32
N TYR A 26 -16.76 9.77 13.74
CA TYR A 26 -17.79 9.15 12.91
C TYR A 26 -18.99 10.07 12.71
N GLU A 27 -19.38 10.83 13.74
CA GLU A 27 -20.48 11.82 13.68
C GLU A 27 -20.09 12.98 12.75
N GLU A 28 -18.86 13.50 12.85
CA GLU A 28 -18.31 14.52 11.94
C GLU A 28 -18.35 14.01 10.48
N ALA A 29 -17.83 12.79 10.24
CA ALA A 29 -17.81 12.19 8.92
C ALA A 29 -19.22 11.91 8.35
N ALA A 30 -20.19 11.57 9.18
CA ALA A 30 -21.56 11.33 8.77
C ALA A 30 -22.32 12.64 8.47
N THR A 31 -22.02 13.72 9.19
CA THR A 31 -22.69 15.03 9.04
C THR A 31 -22.30 15.69 7.71
N ASP A 32 -21.02 15.74 7.36
CA ASP A 32 -20.52 16.25 6.09
C ASP A 32 -19.31 15.43 5.61
N PRO A 33 -19.56 14.32 4.90
CA PRO A 33 -18.48 13.47 4.39
C PRO A 33 -17.49 14.21 3.49
N ILE A 34 -17.98 15.18 2.71
CA ILE A 34 -17.13 15.89 1.74
C ILE A 34 -16.15 16.80 2.48
N ALA A 35 -16.63 17.63 3.39
CA ALA A 35 -15.77 18.48 4.21
C ALA A 35 -14.82 17.66 5.09
N PHE A 36 -15.27 16.54 5.65
CA PHE A 36 -14.45 15.64 6.45
C PHE A 36 -13.24 15.11 5.66
N TRP A 37 -13.47 14.53 4.48
CA TRP A 37 -12.39 13.99 3.65
C TRP A 37 -11.52 15.10 3.06
N GLU A 38 -12.08 16.26 2.73
CA GLU A 38 -11.31 17.42 2.27
C GLU A 38 -10.37 17.95 3.37
N LYS A 39 -10.81 17.97 4.63
CA LYS A 39 -9.99 18.33 5.79
C LYS A 39 -8.77 17.42 5.90
N LEU A 40 -8.97 16.09 5.84
CA LEU A 40 -7.87 15.12 5.90
C LEU A 40 -6.95 15.21 4.68
N ALA A 41 -7.51 15.41 3.49
CA ALA A 41 -6.72 15.53 2.26
C ALA A 41 -5.80 16.77 2.27
N LYS A 42 -6.16 17.83 3.00
CA LYS A 42 -5.32 19.04 3.17
C LYS A 42 -4.04 18.78 3.97
N GLU A 43 -3.99 17.70 4.75
CA GLU A 43 -2.79 17.29 5.50
C GLU A 43 -1.73 16.64 4.60
N LEU A 44 -2.11 16.17 3.41
CA LEU A 44 -1.22 15.55 2.46
C LEU A 44 -0.58 16.58 1.54
N PHE A 45 0.61 16.21 1.04
CA PHE A 45 1.28 17.00 0.02
C PHE A 45 0.70 16.70 -1.37
N TRP A 46 0.22 17.73 -2.05
CA TRP A 46 -0.28 17.69 -3.42
C TRP A 46 0.64 18.51 -4.32
N PHE A 47 1.02 17.97 -5.47
CA PHE A 47 1.74 18.73 -6.51
C PHE A 47 0.85 19.80 -7.10
N GLU A 48 -0.43 19.48 -7.31
CA GLU A 48 -1.49 20.42 -7.69
C GLU A 48 -2.72 20.10 -6.84
N LYS A 49 -3.26 21.09 -6.15
CA LYS A 49 -4.50 20.92 -5.36
C LYS A 49 -5.68 20.73 -6.30
N TRP A 50 -6.69 20.06 -5.81
CA TRP A 50 -7.94 19.86 -6.52
C TRP A 50 -8.70 21.17 -6.70
N LYS A 51 -9.51 21.24 -7.76
CA LYS A 51 -10.44 22.38 -8.00
C LYS A 51 -11.80 22.11 -7.37
N LYS A 52 -12.22 20.84 -7.35
CA LYS A 52 -13.49 20.40 -6.77
C LYS A 52 -13.25 19.16 -5.92
N PRO A 53 -13.65 19.16 -4.63
CA PRO A 53 -13.35 18.05 -3.74
C PRO A 53 -14.11 16.76 -4.10
N PHE A 54 -15.33 16.87 -4.63
CA PHE A 54 -16.19 15.73 -4.89
C PHE A 54 -17.13 15.97 -6.06
N GLU A 55 -17.40 14.93 -6.84
CA GLU A 55 -18.41 14.91 -7.89
C GLU A 55 -19.07 13.53 -7.95
N HIS A 56 -20.40 13.51 -7.99
CA HIS A 56 -21.18 12.30 -8.16
C HIS A 56 -22.10 12.43 -9.38
N THR A 57 -21.81 11.61 -10.37
CA THR A 57 -22.68 11.42 -11.54
C THR A 57 -22.92 9.91 -11.64
N PRO A 58 -24.07 9.40 -11.17
CA PRO A 58 -24.31 7.96 -11.10
C PRO A 58 -24.00 7.24 -12.43
N PRO A 59 -23.35 6.07 -12.41
CA PRO A 59 -22.84 5.35 -11.22
C PRO A 59 -21.42 5.78 -10.76
N TYR A 60 -20.89 6.88 -11.26
CA TYR A 60 -19.49 7.29 -11.07
C TYR A 60 -19.32 8.29 -9.93
N LEU A 61 -18.33 8.03 -9.09
CA LEU A 61 -17.85 8.91 -8.03
C LEU A 61 -16.45 9.39 -8.37
N LYS A 62 -16.18 10.69 -8.17
CA LYS A 62 -14.84 11.26 -8.31
C LYS A 62 -14.51 12.11 -7.09
N TRP A 63 -13.31 11.91 -6.55
CA TRP A 63 -12.76 12.71 -5.47
C TRP A 63 -11.57 13.53 -5.95
N PHE A 64 -11.42 14.74 -5.40
CA PHE A 64 -10.26 15.61 -5.60
C PHE A 64 -9.92 15.85 -7.07
N LEU A 65 -10.94 16.30 -7.82
CA LEU A 65 -10.85 16.48 -9.27
C LEU A 65 -9.71 17.42 -9.65
N GLU A 66 -8.95 17.02 -10.66
CA GLU A 66 -7.76 17.70 -11.17
C GLU A 66 -6.59 17.77 -10.16
N GLY A 67 -6.74 17.23 -8.95
CA GLY A 67 -5.65 17.13 -7.99
C GLY A 67 -4.56 16.17 -8.47
N LYS A 68 -3.29 16.53 -8.21
CA LYS A 68 -2.14 15.67 -8.53
C LYS A 68 -1.35 15.34 -7.26
N ILE A 69 -1.27 14.07 -6.95
CA ILE A 69 -0.61 13.54 -5.78
C ILE A 69 0.18 12.28 -6.15
N ASN A 70 1.26 12.01 -5.42
CA ASN A 70 1.93 10.72 -5.45
C ASN A 70 2.15 10.24 -4.02
N ILE A 71 1.69 9.02 -3.74
CA ILE A 71 1.78 8.42 -2.40
C ILE A 71 3.24 8.32 -1.92
N THR A 72 4.19 8.01 -2.82
CA THR A 72 5.59 7.85 -2.43
C THR A 72 6.22 9.16 -2.00
N SER A 73 5.82 10.30 -2.59
CA SER A 73 6.26 11.61 -2.15
C SER A 73 5.78 11.93 -0.72
N ASN A 74 4.55 11.54 -0.39
CA ASN A 74 4.00 11.70 0.96
C ASN A 74 4.65 10.77 1.98
N ILE A 75 5.05 9.56 1.57
CA ILE A 75 5.74 8.63 2.45
C ILE A 75 7.17 9.09 2.75
N PHE A 76 7.90 9.56 1.75
CA PHE A 76 9.35 9.80 1.85
C PHE A 76 9.69 11.28 1.97
N GLU A 77 9.53 12.05 0.90
CA GLU A 77 10.10 13.40 0.79
C GLU A 77 9.26 14.49 1.46
N LYS A 78 7.94 14.32 1.47
CA LYS A 78 6.96 15.34 1.88
C LYS A 78 6.06 14.88 3.03
N ASN A 79 6.52 13.92 3.82
CA ASN A 79 5.77 13.50 5.01
C ASN A 79 5.76 14.62 6.07
N GLY A 80 4.66 14.72 6.82
CA GLY A 80 4.46 15.78 7.81
C GLY A 80 5.44 15.76 8.99
N LEU A 81 6.14 14.63 9.22
CA LEU A 81 7.13 14.48 10.29
C LEU A 81 8.52 15.01 9.91
N GLY A 82 8.81 15.13 8.59
CA GLY A 82 10.10 15.51 8.05
C GLY A 82 11.07 14.33 7.89
N TRP A 83 11.74 14.30 6.73
CA TRP A 83 12.65 13.23 6.34
C TRP A 83 13.73 12.91 7.37
N GLU A 84 14.39 13.93 7.91
CA GLU A 84 15.49 13.76 8.87
C GLU A 84 15.06 13.03 10.15
N LYS A 85 13.79 13.17 10.54
CA LYS A 85 13.25 12.53 11.75
C LYS A 85 12.84 11.07 11.52
N ILE A 86 12.57 10.68 10.27
CA ILE A 86 12.05 9.33 9.99
C ILE A 86 13.02 8.43 9.26
N LYS A 87 14.00 8.97 8.52
CA LYS A 87 14.85 8.19 7.60
C LYS A 87 15.51 6.96 8.21
N GLU A 88 15.87 7.02 9.50
CA GLU A 88 16.50 5.92 10.24
C GLU A 88 15.49 5.06 11.02
N LYS A 89 14.20 5.41 11.01
CA LYS A 89 13.17 4.57 11.62
C LYS A 89 12.91 3.34 10.75
N ARG A 90 12.47 2.26 11.38
CA ARG A 90 12.00 1.06 10.68
C ARG A 90 10.74 1.41 9.89
N ALA A 91 10.79 1.21 8.57
CA ALA A 91 9.67 1.43 7.66
C ALA A 91 8.94 0.13 7.33
N LEU A 92 9.68 -0.98 7.28
CA LEU A 92 9.17 -2.30 6.96
C LEU A 92 9.83 -3.32 7.87
N ILE A 93 9.05 -4.20 8.47
CA ILE A 93 9.50 -5.35 9.23
C ILE A 93 8.94 -6.58 8.54
N TRP A 94 9.79 -7.55 8.26
CA TRP A 94 9.42 -8.82 7.66
C TRP A 94 9.79 -9.98 8.57
N GLU A 95 8.79 -10.83 8.84
CA GLU A 95 8.94 -12.08 9.58
C GLU A 95 8.85 -13.23 8.57
N PRO A 96 9.94 -13.98 8.35
CA PRO A 96 9.92 -15.13 7.45
C PRO A 96 9.11 -16.29 8.04
N GLU A 97 8.60 -17.16 7.18
CA GLU A 97 7.90 -18.37 7.65
C GLU A 97 8.88 -19.35 8.35
N PRO A 98 10.10 -19.63 7.82
CA PRO A 98 11.13 -20.33 8.57
C PRO A 98 11.67 -19.43 9.70
N LEU A 99 11.39 -19.75 10.95
CA LEU A 99 11.80 -18.96 12.13
C LEU A 99 13.34 -18.81 12.24
N GLU A 100 14.07 -19.78 11.69
CA GLU A 100 15.54 -19.83 11.69
C GLU A 100 16.16 -18.70 10.86
N GLU A 101 15.44 -18.16 9.86
CA GLU A 101 15.93 -17.07 9.03
C GLU A 101 15.98 -15.72 9.78
N GLY A 102 15.25 -15.61 10.88
CA GLY A 102 15.15 -14.40 11.70
C GLY A 102 14.46 -13.24 10.97
N SER A 103 13.94 -12.32 11.78
CA SER A 103 13.24 -11.12 11.29
C SER A 103 14.20 -10.18 10.55
N LYS A 104 13.73 -9.56 9.48
CA LYS A 104 14.46 -8.51 8.75
C LYS A 104 13.67 -7.22 8.75
N PHE A 105 14.36 -6.09 8.70
CA PHE A 105 13.70 -4.79 8.56
C PHE A 105 14.43 -3.90 7.56
N LEU A 106 13.71 -2.95 7.01
CA LEU A 106 14.24 -1.84 6.23
C LEU A 106 13.90 -0.53 6.93
N THR A 107 14.86 0.36 7.03
CA THR A 107 14.61 1.76 7.37
C THR A 107 13.92 2.50 6.24
N TYR A 108 13.32 3.68 6.50
CA TYR A 108 12.77 4.51 5.42
C TYR A 108 13.81 4.85 4.37
N ARG A 109 15.07 5.07 4.74
CA ARG A 109 16.19 5.33 3.83
C ARG A 109 16.47 4.13 2.93
N GLU A 110 16.56 2.94 3.49
CA GLU A 110 16.83 1.71 2.74
C GLU A 110 15.66 1.38 1.82
N LEU A 111 14.42 1.51 2.32
CA LEU A 111 13.22 1.30 1.51
C LEU A 111 13.17 2.29 0.33
N LEU A 112 13.42 3.58 0.55
CA LEU A 112 13.48 4.58 -0.52
C LEU A 112 14.53 4.22 -1.57
N SER A 113 15.74 3.82 -1.13
CA SER A 113 16.81 3.39 -2.03
C SER A 113 16.39 2.21 -2.89
N ALA A 114 15.80 1.17 -2.29
CA ALA A 114 15.31 -0.01 -3.00
C ALA A 114 14.19 0.37 -4.00
N VAL A 115 13.24 1.18 -3.58
CA VAL A 115 12.14 1.68 -4.41
C VAL A 115 12.66 2.46 -5.62
N CYS A 116 13.64 3.36 -5.43
CA CYS A 116 14.21 4.13 -6.53
C CYS A 116 14.99 3.25 -7.52
N LYS A 117 15.76 2.29 -7.03
CA LYS A 117 16.49 1.33 -7.89
C LYS A 117 15.53 0.52 -8.74
N PHE A 118 14.47 -0.01 -8.11
CA PHE A 118 13.49 -0.82 -8.81
C PHE A 118 12.64 0.01 -9.79
N ALA A 119 12.25 1.23 -9.42
CA ALA A 119 11.59 2.18 -10.32
C ALA A 119 12.43 2.47 -11.57
N ASN A 120 13.74 2.62 -11.42
CA ASN A 120 14.65 2.79 -12.56
C ASN A 120 14.74 1.53 -13.44
N ALA A 121 14.72 0.33 -12.84
CA ALA A 121 14.67 -0.93 -13.59
C ALA A 121 13.38 -1.02 -14.41
N LEU A 122 12.22 -0.72 -13.84
CA LEU A 122 10.94 -0.69 -14.55
C LEU A 122 10.95 0.32 -15.71
N LYS A 123 11.53 1.50 -15.51
CA LYS A 123 11.71 2.49 -16.60
C LYS A 123 12.58 1.96 -17.73
N LYS A 124 13.67 1.24 -17.41
CA LYS A 124 14.54 0.58 -18.43
C LYS A 124 13.77 -0.50 -19.22
N LEU A 125 12.82 -1.19 -18.59
CA LEU A 125 11.91 -2.12 -19.25
C LEU A 125 10.80 -1.41 -20.05
N GLY A 126 10.84 -0.08 -20.12
CA GLY A 126 9.91 0.72 -20.90
C GLY A 126 8.57 1.01 -20.21
N VAL A 127 8.44 0.75 -18.89
CA VAL A 127 7.22 1.09 -18.14
C VAL A 127 7.10 2.61 -18.00
N LYS A 128 5.92 3.13 -18.32
CA LYS A 128 5.58 4.56 -18.30
C LYS A 128 4.38 4.82 -17.39
N LYS A 129 4.12 6.09 -17.11
CA LYS A 129 2.92 6.52 -16.38
C LYS A 129 1.66 5.95 -17.06
N GLY A 130 0.78 5.33 -16.27
CA GLY A 130 -0.46 4.70 -16.73
C GLY A 130 -0.33 3.26 -17.23
N ASP A 131 0.91 2.74 -17.44
CA ASP A 131 1.10 1.32 -17.73
C ASP A 131 0.73 0.47 -16.51
N ARG A 132 0.26 -0.76 -16.76
CA ARG A 132 -0.07 -1.73 -15.70
C ARG A 132 1.09 -2.69 -15.50
N VAL A 133 1.38 -2.95 -14.24
CA VAL A 133 2.41 -3.89 -13.78
C VAL A 133 1.76 -4.86 -12.81
N SER A 134 1.73 -6.14 -13.12
CA SER A 134 1.23 -7.17 -12.22
C SER A 134 2.31 -7.64 -11.27
N ILE A 135 1.94 -7.83 -10.01
CA ILE A 135 2.82 -8.30 -8.93
C ILE A 135 2.24 -9.61 -8.40
N TYR A 136 2.92 -10.72 -8.70
CA TYR A 136 2.56 -12.06 -8.23
C TYR A 136 3.70 -12.58 -7.38
N LEU A 137 3.77 -12.08 -6.16
CA LEU A 137 4.81 -12.36 -5.17
C LEU A 137 4.21 -12.88 -3.86
N PRO A 138 4.94 -13.72 -3.13
CA PRO A 138 4.60 -14.07 -1.75
C PRO A 138 4.77 -12.85 -0.82
N THR A 139 4.47 -13.04 0.48
CA THR A 139 4.62 -11.98 1.49
C THR A 139 6.10 -11.77 1.83
N ILE A 140 6.81 -11.08 0.96
CA ILE A 140 8.23 -10.70 1.09
C ILE A 140 8.40 -9.18 0.94
N PRO A 141 9.51 -8.59 1.40
CA PRO A 141 9.76 -7.14 1.29
C PRO A 141 9.61 -6.59 -0.12
N GLU A 142 9.93 -7.39 -1.13
CA GLU A 142 9.89 -7.03 -2.55
C GLU A 142 8.47 -6.71 -3.03
N VAL A 143 7.41 -7.20 -2.37
CA VAL A 143 6.02 -6.79 -2.68
C VAL A 143 5.85 -5.31 -2.46
N VAL A 144 6.24 -4.82 -1.27
CA VAL A 144 6.11 -3.41 -0.89
C VAL A 144 7.00 -2.53 -1.75
N ILE A 145 8.26 -2.97 -1.98
CA ILE A 145 9.20 -2.26 -2.86
C ILE A 145 8.61 -2.13 -4.27
N SER A 146 8.05 -3.21 -4.82
CA SER A 146 7.45 -3.23 -6.14
C SER A 146 6.24 -2.31 -6.25
N MET A 147 5.31 -2.38 -5.28
CA MET A 147 4.13 -1.52 -5.24
C MET A 147 4.52 -0.04 -5.22
N LEU A 148 5.46 0.33 -4.34
CA LEU A 148 5.92 1.71 -4.22
C LEU A 148 6.72 2.16 -5.45
N ALA A 149 7.53 1.30 -6.04
CA ALA A 149 8.28 1.62 -7.25
C ALA A 149 7.37 1.89 -8.45
N VAL A 150 6.33 1.07 -8.64
CA VAL A 150 5.32 1.27 -9.68
C VAL A 150 4.57 2.58 -9.45
N ALA A 151 4.11 2.83 -8.22
CA ALA A 151 3.41 4.07 -7.87
C ALA A 151 4.32 5.31 -8.05
N ARG A 152 5.63 5.19 -7.75
CA ARG A 152 6.59 6.30 -7.86
C ARG A 152 6.72 6.81 -9.29
N ILE A 153 6.67 5.95 -10.28
CA ILE A 153 6.72 6.35 -11.70
C ILE A 153 5.34 6.66 -12.30
N GLY A 154 4.28 6.64 -11.48
CA GLY A 154 2.92 6.92 -11.90
C GLY A 154 2.29 5.78 -12.73
N ALA A 155 2.85 4.58 -12.68
CA ALA A 155 2.25 3.38 -13.24
C ALA A 155 1.23 2.76 -12.26
N ILE A 156 0.46 1.79 -12.72
CA ILE A 156 -0.61 1.13 -11.98
C ILE A 156 -0.15 -0.28 -11.62
N HIS A 157 -0.14 -0.63 -10.34
CA HIS A 157 0.12 -2.01 -9.93
C HIS A 157 -1.16 -2.81 -9.74
N SER A 158 -1.13 -4.08 -10.17
CA SER A 158 -2.15 -5.08 -9.89
C SER A 158 -1.52 -6.19 -9.07
N VAL A 159 -1.86 -6.25 -7.78
CA VAL A 159 -1.31 -7.28 -6.88
C VAL A 159 -2.19 -8.52 -6.92
N VAL A 160 -1.59 -9.63 -7.29
CA VAL A 160 -2.25 -10.94 -7.38
C VAL A 160 -1.74 -11.82 -6.26
N PHE A 161 -2.66 -12.43 -5.51
CA PHE A 161 -2.31 -13.30 -4.40
C PHE A 161 -1.55 -14.55 -4.91
N SER A 162 -0.37 -14.81 -4.35
CA SER A 162 0.56 -15.87 -4.79
C SER A 162 0.01 -17.31 -4.69
N ALA A 163 -1.10 -17.51 -4.00
CA ALA A 163 -1.76 -18.81 -3.93
C ALA A 163 -2.83 -19.05 -5.02
N PHE A 164 -3.05 -18.10 -5.91
CA PHE A 164 -3.93 -18.33 -7.05
C PHE A 164 -3.27 -19.25 -8.08
N SER A 165 -4.11 -20.03 -8.77
CA SER A 165 -3.68 -20.91 -9.86
C SER A 165 -3.18 -20.11 -11.06
N SER A 166 -2.42 -20.76 -11.92
CA SER A 166 -1.95 -20.19 -13.20
C SER A 166 -3.11 -19.67 -14.07
N GLU A 167 -4.24 -20.35 -14.11
CA GLU A 167 -5.42 -19.88 -14.86
C GLU A 167 -6.00 -18.61 -14.25
N ALA A 168 -6.10 -18.51 -12.92
CA ALA A 168 -6.56 -17.31 -12.25
C ALA A 168 -5.58 -16.13 -12.44
N LEU A 169 -4.28 -16.39 -12.51
CA LEU A 169 -3.27 -15.39 -12.84
C LEU A 169 -3.41 -14.91 -14.29
N LYS A 170 -3.54 -15.85 -15.24
CA LYS A 170 -3.69 -15.56 -16.66
C LYS A 170 -4.88 -14.62 -16.94
N VAL A 171 -6.06 -14.92 -16.37
CA VAL A 171 -7.24 -14.06 -16.52
C VAL A 171 -6.94 -12.63 -16.06
N ARG A 172 -6.27 -12.45 -14.93
CA ARG A 172 -5.94 -11.12 -14.40
C ARG A 172 -4.91 -10.38 -15.24
N LEU A 173 -3.92 -11.09 -15.77
CA LEU A 173 -2.93 -10.51 -16.68
C LEU A 173 -3.56 -10.03 -17.98
N GLN A 174 -4.50 -10.81 -18.51
CA GLN A 174 -5.24 -10.45 -19.74
C GLN A 174 -6.18 -9.25 -19.49
N ASP A 175 -6.95 -9.28 -18.41
CA ASP A 175 -7.88 -8.21 -18.04
C ASP A 175 -7.16 -6.87 -17.79
N THR A 176 -6.03 -6.90 -17.10
CA THR A 176 -5.24 -5.69 -16.82
C THR A 176 -4.36 -5.26 -18.00
N GLU A 177 -4.18 -6.09 -19.02
CA GLU A 177 -3.21 -5.88 -20.11
C GLU A 177 -1.83 -5.51 -19.53
N SER A 178 -1.36 -6.25 -18.55
CA SER A 178 -0.13 -5.93 -17.85
C SER A 178 1.10 -6.02 -18.74
N LYS A 179 1.90 -4.97 -18.72
CA LYS A 179 3.13 -4.86 -19.52
C LYS A 179 4.30 -5.63 -18.93
N VAL A 180 4.32 -5.76 -17.61
CA VAL A 180 5.35 -6.47 -16.84
C VAL A 180 4.67 -7.30 -15.77
N LEU A 181 5.15 -8.53 -15.57
CA LEU A 181 4.85 -9.38 -14.43
C LEU A 181 6.09 -9.47 -13.54
N ILE A 182 5.92 -9.15 -12.26
CA ILE A 182 6.92 -9.33 -11.21
C ILE A 182 6.55 -10.58 -10.43
N THR A 183 7.46 -11.55 -10.37
CA THR A 183 7.25 -12.82 -9.68
C THR A 183 8.54 -13.31 -9.03
N SER A 184 8.47 -14.41 -8.29
CA SER A 184 9.59 -15.13 -7.69
C SER A 184 9.65 -16.58 -8.19
N ASP A 185 10.78 -17.24 -7.98
CA ASP A 185 10.93 -18.66 -8.31
C ASP A 185 10.06 -19.55 -7.44
N GLY A 186 9.97 -19.22 -6.15
CA GLY A 186 9.20 -19.96 -5.18
C GLY A 186 9.17 -19.25 -3.82
N TYR A 187 8.50 -19.86 -2.85
CA TYR A 187 8.40 -19.35 -1.49
C TYR A 187 8.00 -20.44 -0.50
N TYR A 188 8.26 -20.19 0.78
CA TYR A 188 7.78 -21.05 1.85
C TYR A 188 6.29 -20.84 2.12
N ARG A 189 5.58 -21.96 2.30
CA ARG A 189 4.18 -21.93 2.71
C ARG A 189 3.83 -23.22 3.45
N ARG A 190 3.40 -23.10 4.71
CA ARG A 190 3.03 -24.21 5.60
C ARG A 190 4.15 -25.25 5.76
N GLY A 191 5.39 -24.77 5.85
CA GLY A 191 6.58 -25.62 6.00
C GLY A 191 7.10 -26.26 4.71
N GLU A 192 6.51 -25.94 3.55
CA GLU A 192 6.91 -26.46 2.25
C GLU A 192 7.36 -25.33 1.31
N ILE A 193 8.22 -25.67 0.35
CA ILE A 193 8.62 -24.74 -0.71
C ILE A 193 7.64 -24.91 -1.89
N ILE A 194 6.89 -23.85 -2.15
CA ILE A 194 6.02 -23.77 -3.34
C ILE A 194 6.82 -23.17 -4.48
N ASN A 195 6.96 -23.91 -5.57
CA ASN A 195 7.66 -23.46 -6.77
C ASN A 195 6.68 -22.75 -7.72
N LEU A 196 6.83 -21.43 -7.90
CA LEU A 196 5.96 -20.62 -8.77
C LEU A 196 6.31 -20.75 -10.26
N LYS A 197 7.52 -21.20 -10.61
CA LYS A 197 7.91 -21.39 -12.03
C LYS A 197 7.21 -22.54 -12.72
N ASN A 198 6.69 -23.49 -11.95
CA ASN A 198 6.04 -24.69 -12.46
C ASN A 198 4.50 -24.56 -12.51
N ASN A 199 3.98 -23.38 -12.21
CA ASN A 199 2.54 -23.08 -12.22
C ASN A 199 2.10 -22.38 -13.52
#